data_833575516cd40509c63da8c74e319b1f
#
_entry.id   833575516cd40509c63da8c74e319b1f
#
_cell.length_a   1.000
_cell.length_b   1.000
_cell.length_c   1.000
_cell.angle_alpha   90.00
_cell.angle_beta   90.00
_cell.angle_gamma   90.00
#
_symmetry.space_group_name_H-M   'P 1'
#
loop_
_entity.id
_entity.type
_entity.pdbx_description
1 polymer ?
#
loop_
_entity_poly.entity_id
_entity_poly.type
_entity_poly.pdbx_seq_one_letter_code
_entity_poly.pdbx_strand_id
1 'polypeptide(L)'
;GALQMDGSSVSAFTEKPRGDGGLINGGFFVLQPEVLDLVNSDQTSWEGAPMITLAEQDQLQAFEHAGFWQPMDTLREKNLLEELWQSGQAPWKTW
;
A
#
# COMPACT_ATOMS: atom_id res chain seq x y z
N GLY A 1 4.32 -1.25 4.04
CA GLY A 1 5.14 -0.22 4.63
C GLY A 1 4.34 0.83 5.36
N ALA A 2 4.97 1.51 6.28
CA ALA A 2 4.33 2.59 7.04
C ALA A 2 4.55 3.92 6.31
N LEU A 3 3.52 4.77 6.37
CA LEU A 3 3.57 6.08 5.75
C LEU A 3 3.53 7.16 6.82
N GLN A 4 4.39 8.15 6.65
CA GLN A 4 4.34 9.37 7.44
C GLN A 4 3.82 10.48 6.53
N MET A 5 2.73 11.12 6.93
CA MET A 5 1.99 12.01 6.07
C MET A 5 2.17 13.47 6.46
N ASP A 6 2.14 14.34 5.44
CA ASP A 6 2.03 15.79 5.58
C ASP A 6 0.92 16.21 4.63
N GLY A 7 -0.31 16.35 5.16
CA GLY A 7 -1.48 16.49 4.32
C GLY A 7 -1.69 15.22 3.51
N SER A 8 -1.78 15.33 2.17
CA SER A 8 -1.86 14.18 1.27
C SER A 8 -0.49 13.74 0.78
N SER A 9 0.57 14.47 1.12
CA SER A 9 1.93 14.12 0.74
C SER A 9 2.52 13.10 1.69
N VAL A 10 3.24 12.12 1.14
CA VAL A 10 3.98 11.15 1.94
C VAL A 10 5.34 11.73 2.22
N SER A 11 5.62 12.07 3.48
CA SER A 11 6.89 12.67 3.88
C SER A 11 7.96 11.62 4.18
N ALA A 12 7.56 10.41 4.55
CA ALA A 12 8.47 9.32 4.78
C ALA A 12 7.78 8.00 4.54
N PHE A 13 8.55 7.02 4.06
CA PHE A 13 8.10 5.66 3.84
C PHE A 13 9.06 4.70 4.53
N THR A 14 8.54 3.81 5.35
CA THR A 14 9.33 2.81 6.06
C THR A 14 8.79 1.42 5.72
N GLU A 15 9.65 0.57 5.19
CA GLU A 15 9.29 -0.82 4.94
C GLU A 15 9.19 -1.57 6.28
N LYS A 16 8.27 -2.51 6.34
CA LYS A 16 8.03 -3.34 7.53
C LYS A 16 7.70 -2.51 8.78
N PRO A 17 6.57 -1.83 8.79
CA PRO A 17 6.20 -0.98 9.91
C PRO A 17 5.88 -1.78 11.17
N ARG A 18 6.05 -1.13 12.29
CA ARG A 18 5.44 -1.59 13.53
C ARG A 18 3.98 -1.15 13.52
N GLY A 19 3.07 -2.08 13.70
CA GLY A 19 1.66 -1.75 13.71
C GLY A 19 1.28 -1.02 14.97
N ASP A 20 1.17 0.28 14.87
CA ASP A 20 0.78 1.14 15.99
C ASP A 20 -0.47 1.96 15.66
N GLY A 21 -1.22 1.55 14.64
CA GLY A 21 -2.43 2.24 14.24
C GLY A 21 -2.22 3.32 13.20
N GLY A 22 -1.00 3.50 12.71
CA GLY A 22 -0.73 4.44 11.63
C GLY A 22 -1.23 3.94 10.28
N LEU A 23 -1.12 4.80 9.26
CA LEU A 23 -1.46 4.43 7.90
C LEU A 23 -0.41 3.49 7.32
N ILE A 24 -0.87 2.56 6.50
CA ILE A 24 0.00 1.62 5.80
C ILE A 24 -0.27 1.67 4.32
N ASN A 25 0.70 1.20 3.55
CA ASN A 25 0.62 1.10 2.10
C ASN A 25 -0.31 -0.05 1.71
N GLY A 26 -1.38 0.27 0.99
CA GLY A 26 -2.35 -0.72 0.51
C GLY A 26 -1.97 -1.40 -0.80
N GLY A 27 -0.87 -0.98 -1.43
CA GLY A 27 -0.30 -1.69 -2.57
C GLY A 27 -0.76 -1.24 -3.94
N PHE A 28 -1.69 -0.30 -4.05
CA PHE A 28 -2.17 0.20 -5.35
C PHE A 28 -1.49 1.51 -5.70
N PHE A 29 -1.03 1.65 -6.94
CA PHE A 29 -0.27 2.81 -7.37
C PHE A 29 -0.77 3.34 -8.71
N VAL A 30 -0.82 4.67 -8.84
CA VAL A 30 -0.95 5.36 -10.12
C VAL A 30 0.32 6.17 -10.29
N LEU A 31 1.05 5.92 -11.36
CA LEU A 31 2.43 6.39 -11.51
C LEU A 31 2.61 7.14 -12.83
N GLN A 32 3.43 8.18 -12.79
CA GLN A 32 3.95 8.79 -14.02
C GLN A 32 5.04 7.89 -14.60
N PRO A 33 5.19 7.83 -15.92
CA PRO A 33 6.20 6.94 -16.54
C PRO A 33 7.62 7.21 -16.06
N GLU A 34 7.93 8.44 -15.69
CA GLU A 34 9.27 8.84 -15.26
C GLU A 34 9.75 8.12 -14.02
N VAL A 35 8.83 7.55 -13.22
CA VAL A 35 9.23 6.80 -12.02
C VAL A 35 10.03 5.55 -12.37
N LEU A 36 9.91 5.06 -13.60
CA LEU A 36 10.69 3.90 -14.04
C LEU A 36 12.19 4.17 -14.02
N ASP A 37 12.59 5.43 -14.13
CA ASP A 37 14.00 5.81 -14.06
C ASP A 37 14.62 5.55 -12.69
N LEU A 38 13.80 5.38 -11.67
CA LEU A 38 14.26 5.07 -10.32
C LEU A 38 14.47 3.57 -10.10
N VAL A 39 14.06 2.74 -11.04
CA VAL A 39 14.26 1.30 -10.98
C VAL A 39 15.50 0.95 -11.80
N ASN A 40 16.59 0.62 -11.11
CA ASN A 40 17.90 0.47 -11.74
C ASN A 40 18.15 -0.93 -12.31
N SER A 41 17.46 -1.93 -11.80
CA SER A 41 17.68 -3.32 -12.21
C SER A 41 16.51 -4.19 -11.77
N ASP A 42 16.55 -5.44 -12.21
CA ASP A 42 15.55 -6.44 -11.79
C ASP A 42 15.61 -6.73 -10.29
N GLN A 43 16.68 -6.34 -9.63
CA GLN A 43 16.84 -6.56 -8.19
C GLN A 43 16.24 -5.43 -7.36
N THR A 44 15.83 -4.33 -7.98
CA THR A 44 15.27 -3.18 -7.27
C THR A 44 13.83 -3.45 -6.87
N SER A 45 13.55 -3.39 -5.56
CA SER A 45 12.18 -3.43 -5.07
C SER A 45 11.53 -2.07 -5.26
N TRP A 46 10.36 -2.03 -5.88
CA TRP A 46 9.60 -0.79 -6.03
C TRP A 46 9.34 -0.12 -4.67
N GLU A 47 9.00 -0.92 -3.67
CA GLU A 47 8.64 -0.41 -2.34
C GLU A 47 9.87 -0.15 -1.47
N GLY A 48 11.06 -0.16 -2.03
CA GLY A 48 12.30 0.22 -1.37
C GLY A 48 12.76 1.59 -1.82
N ALA A 49 13.97 1.65 -2.40
CA ALA A 49 14.61 2.90 -2.78
C ALA A 49 13.76 3.82 -3.68
N PRO A 50 13.03 3.32 -4.70
CA PRO A 50 12.22 4.21 -5.53
C PRO A 50 11.17 4.99 -4.73
N MET A 51 10.43 4.34 -3.84
CA MET A 51 9.43 5.03 -3.04
C MET A 51 10.05 5.98 -2.04
N ILE A 52 11.17 5.60 -1.43
CA ILE A 52 11.89 6.45 -0.49
C ILE A 52 12.35 7.73 -1.20
N THR A 53 12.90 7.58 -2.40
CA THR A 53 13.36 8.72 -3.20
C THR A 53 12.20 9.66 -3.53
N LEU A 54 11.06 9.11 -3.96
CA LEU A 54 9.89 9.95 -4.28
C LEU A 54 9.39 10.69 -3.05
N ALA A 55 9.37 10.06 -1.89
CA ALA A 55 8.96 10.71 -0.66
C ALA A 55 9.91 11.86 -0.30
N GLU A 56 11.20 11.63 -0.43
CA GLU A 56 12.22 12.66 -0.16
C GLU A 56 12.10 13.85 -1.10
N GLN A 57 11.66 13.62 -2.32
CA GLN A 57 11.49 14.65 -3.34
C GLN A 57 10.10 15.30 -3.30
N ASP A 58 9.28 14.95 -2.32
CA ASP A 58 7.90 15.43 -2.19
C ASP A 58 7.06 15.13 -3.45
N GLN A 59 7.30 13.99 -4.06
CA GLN A 59 6.63 13.54 -5.29
C GLN A 59 5.72 12.32 -5.04
N LEU A 60 5.47 11.98 -3.79
CA LEU A 60 4.62 10.84 -3.43
C LEU A 60 3.39 11.34 -2.68
N GLN A 61 2.22 11.00 -3.23
CA GLN A 61 0.94 11.34 -2.62
C GLN A 61 0.25 10.05 -2.19
N ALA A 62 -0.66 10.16 -1.23
CA ALA A 62 -1.44 9.01 -0.81
C ALA A 62 -2.93 9.36 -0.75
N PHE A 63 -3.74 8.43 -1.22
CA PHE A 63 -5.18 8.46 -1.01
C PHE A 63 -5.49 7.59 0.20
N GLU A 64 -6.12 8.18 1.21
CA GLU A 64 -6.49 7.44 2.41
C GLU A 64 -7.80 6.71 2.18
N HIS A 65 -7.72 5.38 2.13
CA HIS A 65 -8.88 4.53 1.98
C HIS A 65 -9.43 4.19 3.37
N ALA A 66 -10.66 4.62 3.64
CA ALA A 66 -11.31 4.40 4.94
C ALA A 66 -12.25 3.21 4.94
N GLY A 67 -12.49 2.59 3.79
CA GLY A 67 -13.38 1.44 3.66
C GLY A 67 -12.71 0.12 3.97
N PHE A 68 -13.39 -0.95 3.58
CA PHE A 68 -12.87 -2.29 3.79
C PHE A 68 -11.58 -2.51 2.99
N TRP A 69 -10.59 -3.08 3.67
CA TRP A 69 -9.34 -3.50 3.06
C TRP A 69 -8.79 -4.68 3.84
N GLN A 70 -8.45 -5.77 3.16
CA GLN A 70 -7.93 -6.97 3.79
C GLN A 70 -6.92 -7.64 2.88
N PRO A 71 -5.65 -7.73 3.31
CA PRO A 71 -4.66 -8.49 2.54
C PRO A 71 -4.90 -9.98 2.67
N MET A 72 -4.34 -10.75 1.76
CA MET A 72 -4.41 -12.21 1.79
C MET A 72 -2.99 -12.77 1.72
N ASP A 73 -2.26 -12.60 2.82
CA ASP A 73 -0.86 -13.03 2.89
C ASP A 73 -0.70 -14.31 3.70
N THR A 74 -1.73 -14.72 4.43
CA THR A 74 -1.71 -15.91 5.27
C THR A 74 -2.91 -16.79 5.00
N LEU A 75 -2.84 -18.04 5.41
CA LEU A 75 -3.97 -18.97 5.29
C LEU A 75 -5.16 -18.47 6.09
N ARG A 76 -4.92 -17.90 7.25
CA ARG A 76 -5.97 -17.33 8.10
C ARG A 76 -6.73 -16.22 7.37
N GLU A 77 -6.00 -15.37 6.67
CA GLU A 77 -6.62 -14.28 5.91
C GLU A 77 -7.39 -14.80 4.69
N LYS A 78 -6.86 -15.81 4.01
CA LYS A 78 -7.59 -16.48 2.94
C LYS A 78 -8.91 -17.04 3.45
N ASN A 79 -8.88 -17.73 4.59
CA ASN A 79 -10.08 -18.34 5.17
C ASN A 79 -11.10 -17.27 5.59
N LEU A 80 -10.63 -16.14 6.10
CA LEU A 80 -11.50 -15.01 6.44
C LEU A 80 -12.25 -14.50 5.20
N LEU A 81 -11.53 -14.29 4.11
CA LEU A 81 -12.13 -13.80 2.86
C LEU A 81 -13.11 -14.81 2.28
N GLU A 82 -12.76 -16.11 2.32
CA GLU A 82 -13.67 -17.17 1.88
C GLU A 82 -14.95 -17.18 2.69
N GLU A 83 -14.85 -17.03 4.01
CA GLU A 83 -16.01 -17.00 4.90
C GLU A 83 -16.91 -15.82 4.59
N LEU A 84 -16.33 -14.64 4.35
CA LEU A 84 -17.11 -13.47 3.97
C LEU A 84 -17.85 -13.70 2.64
N TRP A 85 -17.19 -14.31 1.69
CA TRP A 85 -17.81 -14.63 0.40
C TRP A 85 -18.94 -15.65 0.56
N GLN A 86 -18.71 -16.74 1.28
CA GLN A 86 -19.69 -17.81 1.46
C GLN A 86 -20.90 -17.35 2.22
N SER A 87 -20.75 -16.44 3.17
CA SER A 87 -21.86 -15.93 3.99
C SER A 87 -22.67 -14.83 3.31
N GLY A 88 -22.24 -14.38 2.13
CA GLY A 88 -22.89 -13.28 1.43
C GLY A 88 -22.58 -11.91 2.00
N GLN A 89 -21.59 -11.80 2.87
CA GLN A 89 -21.23 -10.55 3.54
C GLN A 89 -19.95 -9.92 3.00
N ALA A 90 -19.51 -10.32 1.80
CA ALA A 90 -18.29 -9.79 1.20
C ALA A 90 -18.45 -8.30 0.87
N PRO A 91 -17.72 -7.40 1.56
CA PRO A 91 -17.89 -5.96 1.35
C PRO A 91 -17.46 -5.49 -0.06
N TRP A 92 -16.62 -6.29 -0.72
CA TRP A 92 -16.16 -5.94 -2.07
C TRP A 92 -17.16 -6.27 -3.17
N LYS A 93 -18.18 -7.07 -2.86
CA LYS A 93 -19.17 -7.46 -3.86
C LYS A 93 -20.25 -6.39 -3.94
N THR A 94 -20.24 -5.64 -5.01
CA THR A 94 -21.19 -4.54 -5.22
C THR A 94 -22.25 -4.84 -6.27
N TRP A 95 -22.27 -6.05 -6.81
CA TRP A 95 -23.19 -6.47 -7.89
C TRP A 95 -24.13 -7.57 -7.45
#